data_7a2a56b4a24ec918b5bd095cbad59317
#
_entry.id   7a2a56b4a24ec918b5bd095cbad59317
#
_cell.length_a   1.000
_cell.length_b   1.000
_cell.length_c   1.000
_cell.angle_alpha   90.00
_cell.angle_beta   90.00
_cell.angle_gamma   90.00
#
_symmetry.space_group_name_H-M   'P 1'
#
loop_
_entity.id
_entity.type
_entity.pdbx_description
1 polymer ?
#
loop_
_entity_poly.entity_id
_entity_poly.type
_entity_poly.pdbx_seq_one_letter_code
_entity_poly.pdbx_strand_id
1 'polypeptide(L)'
;MLHLIKYNLLVKLKNFATTFWPLIFPILLGTMFYFAFGNIDDADFETVQVGIVKEEGADTLFLMFLDQIENNGNHLIAAQELSESAALTKLENEEISGIYQVGSSPSLTVASNGIPQSILQSILSGYETGKSTIRNIVRTHPSGLWDGIQQMLNQQETLTEVSLGGQTINGSAQFFYALIAMTCLYGCFIGFGSAITLQANLTALAARRCVTPTHKLKLILSEQIASFLLGYFDVIVLLIYLRYILKLDFQGKIGPMLLISFFGSLIGVS
;
A
#
# COMPACT_ATOMS: atom_id res chain seq x y z
N MET A 1 -36.73 -20.77 16.76
CA MET A 1 -35.80 -19.73 16.31
C MET A 1 -34.83 -20.25 15.26
N LEU A 2 -34.11 -21.32 15.52
CA LEU A 2 -33.18 -21.96 14.57
C LEU A 2 -33.81 -22.28 13.19
N HIS A 3 -35.05 -22.77 13.17
CA HIS A 3 -35.77 -23.04 11.93
C HIS A 3 -35.96 -21.78 11.06
N LEU A 4 -36.34 -20.66 11.69
CA LEU A 4 -36.49 -19.36 11.01
C LEU A 4 -35.16 -18.87 10.44
N ILE A 5 -34.07 -18.95 11.22
CA ILE A 5 -32.74 -18.55 10.79
C ILE A 5 -32.32 -19.38 9.56
N LYS A 6 -32.51 -20.71 9.59
CA LYS A 6 -32.19 -21.59 8.48
C LYS A 6 -32.93 -21.21 7.19
N TYR A 7 -34.24 -20.98 7.26
CA TYR A 7 -35.02 -20.61 6.08
C TYR A 7 -34.72 -19.20 5.59
N ASN A 8 -34.51 -18.24 6.48
CA ASN A 8 -34.09 -16.90 6.09
C ASN A 8 -32.72 -16.92 5.39
N LEU A 9 -31.77 -17.71 5.88
CA LEU A 9 -30.48 -17.90 5.25
C LEU A 9 -30.60 -18.53 3.86
N LEU A 10 -31.41 -19.59 3.71
CA LEU A 10 -31.64 -20.23 2.41
C LEU A 10 -32.31 -19.29 1.39
N VAL A 11 -33.26 -18.45 1.83
CA VAL A 11 -33.89 -17.44 0.96
C VAL A 11 -32.87 -16.42 0.48
N LYS A 12 -31.99 -15.95 1.36
CA LYS A 12 -30.91 -15.00 1.01
C LYS A 12 -29.91 -15.60 0.03
N LEU A 13 -29.44 -16.81 0.30
CA LEU A 13 -28.51 -17.53 -0.60
C LEU A 13 -29.11 -17.79 -2.00
N LYS A 14 -30.43 -17.97 -2.10
CA LYS A 14 -31.12 -18.11 -3.41
C LYS A 14 -31.34 -16.77 -4.12
N ASN A 15 -31.24 -15.65 -3.40
CA ASN A 15 -31.33 -14.33 -4.01
C ASN A 15 -29.97 -13.92 -4.56
N PHE A 16 -29.76 -14.10 -5.87
CA PHE A 16 -28.51 -13.81 -6.55
C PHE A 16 -28.01 -12.38 -6.29
N ALA A 17 -28.88 -11.39 -6.38
CA ALA A 17 -28.48 -9.99 -6.22
C ALA A 17 -27.94 -9.68 -4.80
N THR A 18 -28.50 -10.31 -3.77
CA THR A 18 -28.11 -10.07 -2.37
C THR A 18 -26.79 -10.77 -2.02
N THR A 19 -26.47 -11.88 -2.68
CA THR A 19 -25.28 -12.70 -2.37
C THR A 19 -24.11 -12.39 -3.33
N PHE A 20 -24.44 -12.08 -4.60
CA PHE A 20 -23.43 -11.88 -5.64
C PHE A 20 -22.54 -10.65 -5.38
N TRP A 21 -23.16 -9.49 -5.15
CA TRP A 21 -22.41 -8.25 -4.99
C TRP A 21 -21.46 -8.23 -3.78
N PRO A 22 -21.91 -8.60 -2.56
CA PRO A 22 -21.01 -8.60 -1.41
C PRO A 22 -19.90 -9.65 -1.50
N LEU A 23 -20.11 -10.77 -2.19
CA LEU A 23 -19.14 -11.85 -2.33
C LEU A 23 -18.17 -11.65 -3.49
N ILE A 24 -18.70 -11.45 -4.71
CA ILE A 24 -17.87 -11.48 -5.93
C ILE A 24 -17.15 -10.18 -6.17
N PHE A 25 -17.77 -9.04 -5.90
CA PHE A 25 -17.15 -7.74 -6.12
C PHE A 25 -15.84 -7.53 -5.33
N PRO A 26 -15.75 -7.84 -4.03
CA PRO A 26 -14.49 -7.74 -3.29
C PRO A 26 -13.42 -8.69 -3.79
N ILE A 27 -13.79 -9.90 -4.23
CA ILE A 27 -12.84 -10.85 -4.80
C ILE A 27 -12.27 -10.31 -6.13
N LEU A 28 -13.13 -9.78 -7.00
CA LEU A 28 -12.70 -9.17 -8.25
C LEU A 28 -11.80 -7.96 -8.00
N LEU A 29 -12.20 -7.08 -7.09
CA LEU A 29 -11.42 -5.89 -6.73
C LEU A 29 -10.08 -6.25 -6.08
N GLY A 30 -10.06 -7.28 -5.21
CA GLY A 30 -8.83 -7.82 -4.61
C GLY A 30 -7.87 -8.37 -5.65
N THR A 31 -8.41 -9.05 -6.68
CA THR A 31 -7.60 -9.53 -7.81
C THR A 31 -7.03 -8.37 -8.62
N MET A 32 -7.83 -7.35 -8.90
CA MET A 32 -7.36 -6.14 -9.60
C MET A 32 -6.27 -5.41 -8.78
N PHE A 33 -6.46 -5.29 -7.47
CA PHE A 33 -5.44 -4.69 -6.59
C PHE A 33 -4.15 -5.50 -6.59
N TYR A 34 -4.25 -6.83 -6.59
CA TYR A 34 -3.07 -7.69 -6.68
C TYR A 34 -2.28 -7.47 -7.97
N PHE A 35 -2.94 -7.39 -9.13
CA PHE A 35 -2.27 -7.09 -10.39
C PHE A 35 -1.74 -5.65 -10.48
N ALA A 36 -2.45 -4.68 -9.89
CA ALA A 36 -2.04 -3.28 -9.95
C ALA A 36 -0.93 -2.95 -8.95
N PHE A 37 -0.94 -3.54 -7.76
CA PHE A 37 -0.12 -3.13 -6.63
C PHE A 37 0.71 -4.26 -6.02
N GLY A 38 0.48 -5.51 -6.39
CA GLY A 38 1.16 -6.67 -5.81
C GLY A 38 2.67 -6.70 -6.07
N ASN A 39 3.12 -6.06 -7.13
CA ASN A 39 4.54 -5.99 -7.51
C ASN A 39 5.16 -4.62 -7.16
N ILE A 40 4.46 -3.71 -6.50
CA ILE A 40 5.02 -2.39 -6.17
C ILE A 40 6.15 -2.50 -5.15
N ASP A 41 6.05 -3.45 -4.22
CA ASP A 41 7.09 -3.69 -3.20
C ASP A 41 8.29 -4.48 -3.77
N ASP A 42 8.07 -5.26 -4.84
CA ASP A 42 9.10 -6.02 -5.60
C ASP A 42 9.50 -5.31 -6.91
N ALA A 43 8.93 -4.15 -7.21
CA ALA A 43 9.41 -3.34 -8.30
C ALA A 43 10.82 -2.90 -7.92
N ASP A 44 11.83 -3.63 -8.41
CA ASP A 44 13.18 -3.10 -8.52
C ASP A 44 13.01 -1.72 -9.14
N PHE A 45 13.35 -0.67 -8.38
CA PHE A 45 13.35 0.68 -8.92
C PHE A 45 14.18 0.62 -10.18
N GLU A 46 13.59 0.93 -11.32
CA GLU A 46 14.32 1.00 -12.57
C GLU A 46 15.55 1.86 -12.30
N THR A 47 16.74 1.30 -12.52
CA THR A 47 18.01 1.97 -12.25
C THR A 47 18.01 3.31 -12.97
N VAL A 48 18.11 4.41 -12.23
CA VAL A 48 18.04 5.75 -12.80
C VAL A 48 19.33 6.02 -13.56
N GLN A 49 19.26 6.13 -14.88
CA GLN A 49 20.39 6.47 -15.72
C GLN A 49 20.76 7.93 -15.53
N VAL A 50 22.03 8.22 -15.20
CA VAL A 50 22.52 9.57 -14.96
C VAL A 50 23.85 9.83 -15.65
N GLY A 51 23.99 11.00 -16.28
CA GLY A 51 25.23 11.46 -16.86
C GLY A 51 26.09 12.21 -15.85
N ILE A 52 27.38 11.97 -15.82
CA ILE A 52 28.35 12.73 -15.02
C ILE A 52 29.23 13.52 -15.97
N VAL A 53 29.23 14.84 -15.84
CA VAL A 53 30.13 15.75 -16.56
C VAL A 53 31.14 16.31 -15.56
N LYS A 54 32.41 15.99 -15.72
CA LYS A 54 33.50 16.48 -14.85
C LYS A 54 34.04 17.81 -15.35
N GLU A 55 34.11 18.80 -14.49
CA GLU A 55 34.74 20.08 -14.71
C GLU A 55 36.14 20.16 -14.06
N GLU A 56 36.93 21.19 -14.39
CA GLU A 56 38.20 21.46 -13.70
C GLU A 56 37.93 21.77 -12.22
N GLY A 57 38.53 20.97 -11.30
CA GLY A 57 38.29 21.07 -9.88
C GLY A 57 37.11 20.26 -9.33
N ALA A 58 36.77 19.16 -10.03
CA ALA A 58 35.69 18.27 -9.65
C ALA A 58 35.75 17.81 -8.18
N ASP A 59 34.63 17.84 -7.48
CA ASP A 59 34.50 17.42 -6.09
C ASP A 59 34.65 15.89 -5.98
N THR A 60 35.85 15.46 -5.57
CA THR A 60 36.18 14.03 -5.44
C THR A 60 35.30 13.31 -4.43
N LEU A 61 34.85 14.00 -3.37
CA LEU A 61 33.95 13.41 -2.36
C LEU A 61 32.57 13.09 -2.97
N PHE A 62 32.08 13.95 -3.86
CA PHE A 62 30.82 13.68 -4.54
C PHE A 62 30.91 12.48 -5.47
N LEU A 63 32.02 12.34 -6.20
CA LEU A 63 32.24 11.18 -7.06
C LEU A 63 32.32 9.88 -6.24
N MET A 64 33.02 9.87 -5.10
CA MET A 64 33.08 8.73 -4.20
C MET A 64 31.70 8.41 -3.63
N PHE A 65 30.89 9.42 -3.30
CA PHE A 65 29.53 9.25 -2.80
C PHE A 65 28.61 8.61 -3.86
N LEU A 66 28.69 9.04 -5.11
CA LEU A 66 27.95 8.43 -6.23
C LEU A 66 28.38 6.99 -6.50
N ASP A 67 29.69 6.71 -6.51
CA ASP A 67 30.22 5.36 -6.71
C ASP A 67 29.75 4.40 -5.59
N GLN A 68 29.65 4.90 -4.36
CA GLN A 68 29.12 4.13 -3.25
C GLN A 68 27.63 3.83 -3.40
N ILE A 69 26.82 4.77 -3.89
CA ILE A 69 25.39 4.55 -4.14
C ILE A 69 25.19 3.55 -5.28
N GLU A 70 26.01 3.61 -6.32
CA GLU A 70 25.96 2.69 -7.46
C GLU A 70 26.32 1.26 -7.05
N ASN A 71 27.37 1.09 -6.23
CA ASN A 71 27.89 -0.21 -5.82
C ASN A 71 27.16 -0.84 -4.60
N ASN A 72 26.36 -0.08 -3.88
CA ASN A 72 25.62 -0.55 -2.72
C ASN A 72 24.33 -1.29 -3.17
N GLY A 73 24.41 -2.57 -3.43
CA GLY A 73 23.33 -3.60 -3.54
C GLY A 73 21.96 -3.27 -4.14
N ASN A 74 21.53 -2.01 -4.10
CA ASN A 74 20.22 -1.59 -4.60
C ASN A 74 20.25 -1.00 -6.03
N HIS A 75 21.43 -0.83 -6.65
CA HIS A 75 21.57 -0.28 -8.02
C HIS A 75 20.61 0.88 -8.35
N LEU A 76 20.45 1.82 -7.41
CA LEU A 76 19.49 2.93 -7.54
C LEU A 76 19.82 3.84 -8.73
N ILE A 77 21.10 3.99 -9.05
CA ILE A 77 21.58 4.81 -10.15
C ILE A 77 22.60 4.01 -11.00
N ALA A 78 22.65 4.31 -12.30
CA ALA A 78 23.74 3.91 -13.18
C ALA A 78 24.38 5.17 -13.74
N ALA A 79 25.59 5.45 -13.28
CA ALA A 79 26.32 6.65 -13.62
C ALA A 79 27.21 6.43 -14.86
N GLN A 80 27.10 7.31 -15.86
CA GLN A 80 27.93 7.30 -17.06
C GLN A 80 28.74 8.59 -17.16
N GLU A 81 30.06 8.48 -17.23
CA GLU A 81 30.89 9.64 -17.52
C GLU A 81 30.73 10.05 -19.00
N LEU A 82 30.32 11.28 -19.22
CA LEU A 82 30.01 11.81 -20.55
C LEU A 82 30.64 13.20 -20.74
N SER A 83 30.91 13.55 -22.00
CA SER A 83 31.18 14.94 -22.32
C SER A 83 29.91 15.77 -22.27
N GLU A 84 30.01 17.07 -22.01
CA GLU A 84 28.86 17.96 -21.86
C GLU A 84 27.90 17.88 -23.06
N SER A 85 28.45 17.90 -24.29
CA SER A 85 27.64 17.79 -25.50
C SER A 85 26.91 16.45 -25.64
N ALA A 86 27.58 15.34 -25.29
CA ALA A 86 26.99 14.01 -25.34
C ALA A 86 25.93 13.82 -24.27
N ALA A 87 26.15 14.37 -23.06
CA ALA A 87 25.20 14.32 -21.97
C ALA A 87 23.91 15.10 -22.29
N LEU A 88 24.02 16.30 -22.88
CA LEU A 88 22.86 17.07 -23.31
C LEU A 88 22.06 16.35 -24.40
N THR A 89 22.70 15.77 -25.38
CA THR A 89 22.02 15.01 -26.44
C THR A 89 21.29 13.79 -25.88
N LYS A 90 21.88 13.06 -24.92
CA LYS A 90 21.23 11.93 -24.27
C LYS A 90 20.08 12.34 -23.36
N LEU A 91 20.19 13.51 -22.73
CA LEU A 91 19.11 14.07 -21.89
C LEU A 91 17.91 14.50 -22.75
N GLU A 92 18.16 15.13 -23.92
CA GLU A 92 17.12 15.49 -24.89
C GLU A 92 16.41 14.26 -25.49
N ASN A 93 17.16 13.16 -25.69
CA ASN A 93 16.62 11.90 -26.19
C ASN A 93 15.97 11.03 -25.09
N GLU A 94 15.89 11.53 -23.85
CA GLU A 94 15.35 10.79 -22.68
C GLU A 94 16.09 9.47 -22.37
N GLU A 95 17.35 9.31 -22.86
CA GLU A 95 18.19 8.15 -22.55
C GLU A 95 18.75 8.20 -21.13
N ILE A 96 18.88 9.40 -20.53
CA ILE A 96 19.29 9.64 -19.16
C ILE A 96 18.28 10.57 -18.47
N SER A 97 18.09 10.38 -17.18
CA SER A 97 17.11 11.12 -16.38
C SER A 97 17.62 12.47 -15.87
N GLY A 98 18.93 12.67 -15.88
CA GLY A 98 19.57 13.91 -15.46
C GLY A 98 21.08 13.90 -15.67
N ILE A 99 21.71 15.05 -15.49
CA ILE A 99 23.15 15.27 -15.61
C ILE A 99 23.66 15.91 -14.32
N TYR A 100 24.62 15.26 -13.66
CA TYR A 100 25.40 15.90 -12.61
C TYR A 100 26.60 16.61 -13.23
N GLN A 101 26.65 17.92 -13.08
CA GLN A 101 27.84 18.72 -13.37
C GLN A 101 28.68 18.77 -12.12
N VAL A 102 29.83 18.09 -12.13
CA VAL A 102 30.70 17.93 -10.97
C VAL A 102 31.86 18.91 -11.08
N GLY A 103 31.63 20.13 -10.57
CA GLY A 103 32.64 21.16 -10.36
C GLY A 103 33.01 21.30 -8.88
N SER A 104 33.38 22.49 -8.44
CA SER A 104 33.60 22.82 -7.02
C SER A 104 32.33 22.75 -6.16
N SER A 105 31.16 22.91 -6.77
CA SER A 105 29.82 22.72 -6.22
C SER A 105 29.00 21.89 -7.20
N PRO A 106 28.68 20.63 -6.89
CA PRO A 106 27.90 19.81 -7.78
C PRO A 106 26.50 20.40 -8.05
N SER A 107 26.04 20.30 -9.29
CA SER A 107 24.71 20.73 -9.71
C SER A 107 24.02 19.65 -10.52
N LEU A 108 22.68 19.70 -10.58
CA LEU A 108 21.86 18.74 -11.31
C LEU A 108 21.06 19.48 -12.39
N THR A 109 21.18 18.99 -13.63
CA THR A 109 20.35 19.44 -14.75
C THR A 109 19.43 18.32 -15.17
N VAL A 110 18.12 18.63 -15.27
CA VAL A 110 17.07 17.67 -15.66
C VAL A 110 16.22 18.26 -16.79
N ALA A 111 15.68 17.44 -17.66
CA ALA A 111 14.82 17.88 -18.77
C ALA A 111 13.33 17.97 -18.36
N SER A 112 12.90 17.16 -17.40
CA SER A 112 11.50 17.09 -16.96
C SER A 112 11.40 16.86 -15.45
N ASN A 113 10.17 16.88 -14.90
CA ASN A 113 9.93 16.53 -13.50
C ASN A 113 9.27 15.17 -13.42
N GLY A 114 9.86 14.27 -12.64
CA GLY A 114 9.36 12.91 -12.45
C GLY A 114 9.99 12.25 -11.21
N ILE A 115 9.66 10.97 -10.99
CA ILE A 115 10.21 10.19 -9.88
C ILE A 115 11.74 10.02 -10.01
N PRO A 116 12.30 9.64 -11.18
CA PRO A 116 13.76 9.53 -11.34
C PRO A 116 14.49 10.84 -11.02
N GLN A 117 13.97 11.96 -11.49
CA GLN A 117 14.56 13.28 -11.26
C GLN A 117 14.48 13.69 -9.78
N SER A 118 13.39 13.33 -9.10
CA SER A 118 13.25 13.56 -7.65
C SER A 118 14.25 12.73 -6.85
N ILE A 119 14.55 11.50 -7.27
CA ILE A 119 15.60 10.66 -6.66
C ILE A 119 16.97 11.34 -6.84
N LEU A 120 17.33 11.78 -8.04
CA LEU A 120 18.59 12.48 -8.30
C LEU A 120 18.69 13.75 -7.46
N GLN A 121 17.62 14.54 -7.35
CA GLN A 121 17.58 15.75 -6.52
C GLN A 121 17.78 15.41 -5.03
N SER A 122 17.20 14.32 -4.55
CA SER A 122 17.34 13.87 -3.17
C SER A 122 18.78 13.44 -2.86
N ILE A 123 19.45 12.76 -3.80
CA ILE A 123 20.86 12.36 -3.71
C ILE A 123 21.74 13.61 -3.58
N LEU A 124 21.55 14.61 -4.45
CA LEU A 124 22.32 15.87 -4.38
C LEU A 124 22.09 16.61 -3.07
N SER A 125 20.83 16.75 -2.66
CA SER A 125 20.49 17.43 -1.39
C SER A 125 21.04 16.71 -0.18
N GLY A 126 21.04 15.37 -0.19
CA GLY A 126 21.66 14.53 0.83
C GLY A 126 23.16 14.78 0.94
N TYR A 127 23.86 14.84 -0.22
CA TYR A 127 25.27 15.18 -0.26
C TYR A 127 25.57 16.57 0.30
N GLU A 128 24.83 17.60 -0.13
CA GLU A 128 25.03 18.98 0.34
C GLU A 128 24.80 19.10 1.85
N THR A 129 23.78 18.44 2.37
CA THR A 129 23.51 18.37 3.81
C THR A 129 24.64 17.68 4.56
N GLY A 130 25.11 16.53 4.06
CA GLY A 130 26.26 15.82 4.63
C GLY A 130 27.53 16.65 4.60
N LYS A 131 27.82 17.32 3.48
CA LYS A 131 29.00 18.22 3.34
C LYS A 131 28.95 19.38 4.32
N SER A 132 27.75 19.97 4.54
CA SER A 132 27.56 21.04 5.52
C SER A 132 27.78 20.55 6.95
N THR A 133 27.30 19.34 7.26
CA THR A 133 27.47 18.67 8.55
C THR A 133 28.95 18.39 8.84
N ILE A 134 29.67 17.82 7.87
CA ILE A 134 31.11 17.59 7.96
C ILE A 134 31.87 18.91 8.22
N ARG A 135 31.53 19.98 7.49
CA ARG A 135 32.15 21.30 7.69
C ARG A 135 31.93 21.81 9.10
N ASN A 136 30.77 21.59 9.69
CA ASN A 136 30.49 21.98 11.07
C ASN A 136 31.26 21.12 12.08
N ILE A 137 31.38 19.79 11.85
CA ILE A 137 32.17 18.87 12.68
C ILE A 137 33.64 19.28 12.68
N VAL A 138 34.21 19.59 11.51
CA VAL A 138 35.60 20.07 11.39
C VAL A 138 35.85 21.34 12.23
N ARG A 139 34.87 22.24 12.28
CA ARG A 139 34.97 23.48 13.05
C ARG A 139 34.86 23.28 14.57
N THR A 140 34.07 22.31 15.01
CA THR A 140 33.74 22.09 16.43
C THR A 140 34.55 20.96 17.06
N HIS A 141 34.80 19.87 16.33
CA HIS A 141 35.48 18.66 16.81
C HIS A 141 36.31 18.00 15.70
N PRO A 142 37.55 18.51 15.45
CA PRO A 142 38.36 17.99 14.31
C PRO A 142 38.75 16.52 14.42
N SER A 143 38.76 15.92 15.63
CA SER A 143 39.03 14.49 15.83
C SER A 143 37.92 13.54 15.33
N GLY A 144 36.71 14.05 15.15
CA GLY A 144 35.54 13.27 14.64
C GLY A 144 35.38 13.29 13.11
N LEU A 145 36.34 13.82 12.38
CA LEU A 145 36.27 14.00 10.94
C LEU A 145 36.07 12.67 10.19
N TRP A 146 36.86 11.66 10.56
CA TRP A 146 36.80 10.34 9.92
C TRP A 146 35.46 9.63 10.16
N ASP A 147 34.94 9.73 11.38
CA ASP A 147 33.65 9.19 11.75
C ASP A 147 32.51 9.90 10.98
N GLY A 148 32.61 11.21 10.82
CA GLY A 148 31.66 12.01 10.06
C GLY A 148 31.65 11.67 8.56
N ILE A 149 32.83 11.46 7.96
CA ILE A 149 32.94 11.02 6.55
C ILE A 149 32.39 9.61 6.39
N GLN A 150 32.72 8.68 7.27
CA GLN A 150 32.20 7.32 7.24
C GLN A 150 30.67 7.30 7.38
N GLN A 151 30.11 8.10 8.28
CA GLN A 151 28.66 8.22 8.43
C GLN A 151 28.00 8.83 7.22
N MET A 152 28.61 9.79 6.55
CA MET A 152 28.08 10.37 5.32
C MET A 152 28.07 9.34 4.18
N LEU A 153 29.14 8.57 4.04
CA LEU A 153 29.23 7.52 3.02
C LEU A 153 28.25 6.36 3.32
N ASN A 154 28.03 6.02 4.58
CA ASN A 154 27.16 4.94 5.02
C ASN A 154 25.70 5.39 5.29
N GLN A 155 25.28 6.56 4.79
CA GLN A 155 24.00 7.19 5.10
C GLN A 155 22.75 6.36 4.73
N GLN A 156 22.91 5.23 4.05
CA GLN A 156 21.83 4.30 3.75
C GLN A 156 21.26 3.54 4.95
N GLU A 157 21.99 3.46 6.06
CA GLU A 157 21.49 2.75 7.27
C GLU A 157 20.64 3.60 8.21
N THR A 158 20.51 4.92 7.95
CA THR A 158 19.85 5.84 8.91
C THR A 158 18.35 5.99 8.69
N LEU A 159 17.80 5.47 7.62
CA LEU A 159 16.34 5.38 7.40
C LEU A 159 15.86 3.95 7.64
N THR A 160 16.08 3.44 8.83
CA THR A 160 15.32 2.29 9.30
C THR A 160 13.92 2.80 9.60
N GLU A 161 12.94 2.49 8.77
CA GLU A 161 11.53 2.65 9.13
C GLU A 161 11.26 1.79 10.38
N VAL A 162 11.44 2.40 11.55
CA VAL A 162 11.01 1.78 12.80
C VAL A 162 9.51 2.02 12.91
N SER A 163 8.73 1.07 12.40
CA SER A 163 7.32 1.00 12.72
C SER A 163 7.18 0.98 14.24
N LEU A 164 6.39 1.90 14.80
CA LEU A 164 6.02 1.92 16.22
C LEU A 164 5.43 0.60 16.72
N GLY A 165 5.09 -0.33 15.83
CA GLY A 165 4.63 -1.69 16.11
C GLY A 165 5.66 -2.79 15.84
N GLY A 166 6.92 -2.46 15.50
CA GLY A 166 8.00 -3.43 15.26
C GLY A 166 7.90 -4.22 13.96
N GLN A 167 7.04 -3.83 13.03
CA GLN A 167 6.90 -4.45 11.70
C GLN A 167 6.63 -3.38 10.65
N THR A 168 7.40 -3.40 9.57
CA THR A 168 7.13 -2.60 8.37
C THR A 168 5.85 -3.12 7.72
N ILE A 169 4.87 -2.23 7.52
CA ILE A 169 3.66 -2.57 6.77
C ILE A 169 3.98 -2.28 5.31
N ASN A 170 3.98 -3.31 4.48
CA ASN A 170 4.09 -3.12 3.04
C ASN A 170 2.99 -2.16 2.59
N GLY A 171 3.33 -1.15 1.79
CA GLY A 171 2.38 -0.14 1.32
C GLY A 171 1.17 -0.76 0.61
N SER A 172 1.39 -1.85 -0.12
CA SER A 172 0.34 -2.65 -0.78
C SER A 172 -0.65 -3.30 0.20
N ALA A 173 -0.22 -3.71 1.41
CA ALA A 173 -1.07 -4.38 2.40
C ALA A 173 -2.22 -3.48 2.88
N GLN A 174 -2.04 -2.16 2.90
CA GLN A 174 -3.07 -1.20 3.30
C GLN A 174 -4.31 -1.29 2.40
N PHE A 175 -4.15 -1.49 1.11
CA PHE A 175 -5.26 -1.64 0.16
C PHE A 175 -6.10 -2.89 0.46
N PHE A 176 -5.45 -4.00 0.85
CA PHE A 176 -6.15 -5.23 1.20
C PHE A 176 -6.87 -5.13 2.55
N TYR A 177 -6.32 -4.42 3.53
CA TYR A 177 -7.04 -4.13 4.77
C TYR A 177 -8.27 -3.25 4.54
N ALA A 178 -8.15 -2.22 3.67
CA ALA A 178 -9.28 -1.39 3.28
C ALA A 178 -10.36 -2.20 2.55
N LEU A 179 -9.97 -3.16 1.70
CA LEU A 179 -10.88 -4.07 1.01
C LEU A 179 -11.67 -4.96 1.99
N ILE A 180 -11.01 -5.49 3.03
CA ILE A 180 -11.68 -6.28 4.08
C ILE A 180 -12.68 -5.41 4.84
N ALA A 181 -12.29 -4.19 5.22
CA ALA A 181 -13.19 -3.24 5.89
C ALA A 181 -14.40 -2.88 5.00
N MET A 182 -14.19 -2.65 3.72
CA MET A 182 -15.25 -2.42 2.73
C MET A 182 -16.21 -3.60 2.63
N THR A 183 -15.70 -4.84 2.64
CA THR A 183 -16.54 -6.05 2.61
C THR A 183 -17.40 -6.18 3.85
N CYS A 184 -16.88 -5.82 5.04
CA CYS A 184 -17.69 -5.74 6.25
C CYS A 184 -18.85 -4.74 6.10
N LEU A 185 -18.60 -3.58 5.50
CA LEU A 185 -19.62 -2.56 5.25
C LEU A 185 -20.66 -2.97 4.19
N TYR A 186 -20.30 -3.84 3.25
CA TYR A 186 -21.28 -4.39 2.30
C TYR A 186 -22.37 -5.23 2.96
N GLY A 187 -22.17 -5.66 4.21
CA GLY A 187 -23.23 -6.19 5.04
C GLY A 187 -24.49 -5.30 5.12
N CYS A 188 -24.34 -3.97 4.91
CA CYS A 188 -25.46 -3.02 4.89
C CYS A 188 -26.47 -3.33 3.75
N PHE A 189 -26.02 -3.82 2.60
CA PHE A 189 -26.90 -4.23 1.52
C PHE A 189 -27.74 -5.45 1.92
N ILE A 190 -27.13 -6.40 2.64
CA ILE A 190 -27.81 -7.58 3.17
C ILE A 190 -28.82 -7.15 4.25
N GLY A 191 -28.42 -6.24 5.13
CA GLY A 191 -29.26 -5.66 6.19
C GLY A 191 -30.45 -4.88 5.62
N PHE A 192 -30.20 -4.03 4.63
CA PHE A 192 -31.24 -3.28 3.91
C PHE A 192 -32.26 -4.19 3.23
N GLY A 193 -31.77 -5.22 2.51
CA GLY A 193 -32.65 -6.26 1.93
C GLY A 193 -33.53 -6.95 2.99
N SER A 194 -32.99 -7.18 4.18
CA SER A 194 -33.72 -7.73 5.31
C SER A 194 -34.80 -6.78 5.84
N ALA A 195 -34.51 -5.50 5.94
CA ALA A 195 -35.46 -4.49 6.35
C ALA A 195 -36.67 -4.43 5.39
N ILE A 196 -36.44 -4.49 4.09
CA ILE A 196 -37.48 -4.54 3.05
C ILE A 196 -38.38 -5.78 3.22
N THR A 197 -37.80 -6.94 3.53
CA THR A 197 -38.56 -8.19 3.71
C THR A 197 -39.36 -8.27 5.01
N LEU A 198 -39.09 -7.37 5.95
CA LEU A 198 -39.80 -7.27 7.24
C LEU A 198 -40.91 -6.21 7.24
N GLN A 199 -40.89 -5.24 6.33
CA GLN A 199 -41.87 -4.15 6.29
C GLN A 199 -43.09 -4.55 5.46
N ALA A 200 -44.24 -4.61 6.15
CA ALA A 200 -45.54 -5.10 5.59
C ALA A 200 -46.03 -4.30 4.38
N ASN A 201 -45.66 -3.02 4.30
CA ASN A 201 -46.06 -2.12 3.22
C ASN A 201 -45.21 -2.24 1.95
N LEU A 202 -44.06 -2.90 2.03
CA LEU A 202 -43.12 -2.99 0.89
C LEU A 202 -43.27 -4.29 0.09
N THR A 203 -43.63 -5.40 0.76
CA THR A 203 -43.74 -6.70 0.07
C THR A 203 -44.93 -7.51 0.56
N ALA A 204 -45.59 -8.25 -0.35
CA ALA A 204 -46.67 -9.15 -0.01
C ALA A 204 -46.27 -10.26 0.98
N LEU A 205 -44.98 -10.68 0.94
CA LEU A 205 -44.43 -11.66 1.85
C LEU A 205 -44.32 -11.10 3.25
N ALA A 206 -43.87 -9.86 3.39
CA ALA A 206 -43.80 -9.19 4.67
C ALA A 206 -45.20 -8.96 5.29
N ALA A 207 -46.18 -8.58 4.47
CA ALA A 207 -47.57 -8.46 4.91
C ALA A 207 -48.10 -9.77 5.53
N ARG A 208 -47.86 -10.91 4.84
CA ARG A 208 -48.21 -12.24 5.35
C ARG A 208 -47.49 -12.60 6.66
N ARG A 209 -46.22 -12.26 6.77
CA ARG A 209 -45.42 -12.48 8.01
C ARG A 209 -45.95 -11.67 9.21
N CYS A 210 -46.43 -10.46 8.95
CA CYS A 210 -46.99 -9.61 10.03
C CYS A 210 -48.29 -10.13 10.61
N VAL A 211 -49.10 -10.90 9.87
CA VAL A 211 -50.38 -11.49 10.31
C VAL A 211 -50.18 -12.83 11.05
N THR A 212 -48.98 -13.44 10.95
CA THR A 212 -48.71 -14.72 11.62
C THR A 212 -48.63 -14.54 13.15
N PRO A 213 -49.06 -15.52 13.94
CA PRO A 213 -49.06 -15.45 15.44
C PRO A 213 -47.64 -15.64 16.01
N THR A 214 -46.61 -15.16 15.32
CA THR A 214 -45.21 -15.19 15.78
C THR A 214 -44.81 -13.85 16.37
N HIS A 215 -44.09 -13.89 17.49
CA HIS A 215 -43.60 -12.67 18.15
C HIS A 215 -42.68 -11.90 17.20
N LYS A 216 -42.96 -10.62 16.93
CA LYS A 216 -42.23 -9.77 15.97
C LYS A 216 -40.74 -9.71 16.26
N LEU A 217 -40.33 -9.65 17.54
CA LEU A 217 -38.93 -9.65 17.92
C LEU A 217 -38.17 -10.92 17.47
N LYS A 218 -38.83 -12.10 17.57
CA LYS A 218 -38.24 -13.37 17.09
C LYS A 218 -38.00 -13.33 15.56
N LEU A 219 -38.89 -12.68 14.85
CA LEU A 219 -38.84 -12.56 13.40
C LEU A 219 -37.67 -11.62 12.99
N ILE A 220 -37.59 -10.46 13.65
CA ILE A 220 -36.48 -9.49 13.43
C ILE A 220 -35.12 -10.10 13.78
N LEU A 221 -35.01 -10.69 14.99
CA LEU A 221 -33.74 -11.29 15.42
C LEU A 221 -33.31 -12.46 14.54
N SER A 222 -34.25 -13.30 14.06
CA SER A 222 -33.91 -14.41 13.18
C SER A 222 -33.40 -13.91 11.80
N GLU A 223 -33.97 -12.82 11.32
CA GLU A 223 -33.54 -12.20 10.05
C GLU A 223 -32.16 -11.54 10.20
N GLN A 224 -31.94 -10.82 11.30
CA GLN A 224 -30.69 -10.15 11.58
C GLN A 224 -29.52 -11.14 11.78
N ILE A 225 -29.77 -12.24 12.51
CA ILE A 225 -28.78 -13.31 12.68
C ILE A 225 -28.46 -13.98 11.34
N ALA A 226 -29.46 -14.24 10.49
CA ALA A 226 -29.24 -14.81 9.17
C ALA A 226 -28.42 -13.89 8.27
N SER A 227 -28.69 -12.58 8.32
CA SER A 227 -27.93 -11.56 7.58
C SER A 227 -26.47 -11.47 8.06
N PHE A 228 -26.27 -11.45 9.36
CA PHE A 228 -24.93 -11.44 9.96
C PHE A 228 -24.13 -12.68 9.57
N LEU A 229 -24.73 -13.87 9.67
CA LEU A 229 -24.05 -15.11 9.28
C LEU A 229 -23.63 -15.11 7.81
N LEU A 230 -24.47 -14.59 6.92
CA LEU A 230 -24.15 -14.46 5.51
C LEU A 230 -23.03 -13.44 5.30
N GLY A 231 -23.12 -12.23 5.83
CA GLY A 231 -22.11 -11.19 5.66
C GLY A 231 -20.76 -11.58 6.27
N TYR A 232 -20.74 -12.22 7.43
CA TYR A 232 -19.50 -12.73 8.03
C TYR A 232 -18.90 -13.89 7.22
N PHE A 233 -19.73 -14.76 6.64
CA PHE A 233 -19.28 -15.80 5.73
C PHE A 233 -18.58 -15.20 4.48
N ASP A 234 -19.14 -14.14 3.90
CA ASP A 234 -18.54 -13.46 2.74
C ASP A 234 -17.14 -12.90 3.08
N VAL A 235 -16.97 -12.32 4.28
CA VAL A 235 -15.66 -11.84 4.75
C VAL A 235 -14.68 -13.00 4.95
N ILE A 236 -15.12 -14.13 5.53
CA ILE A 236 -14.26 -15.31 5.69
C ILE A 236 -13.80 -15.83 4.32
N VAL A 237 -14.69 -15.93 3.35
CA VAL A 237 -14.35 -16.37 1.99
C VAL A 237 -13.32 -15.42 1.36
N LEU A 238 -13.49 -14.10 1.51
CA LEU A 238 -12.52 -13.13 1.05
C LEU A 238 -11.15 -13.32 1.72
N LEU A 239 -11.10 -13.48 3.04
CA LEU A 239 -9.85 -13.71 3.78
C LEU A 239 -9.13 -14.98 3.32
N ILE A 240 -9.87 -16.06 3.10
CA ILE A 240 -9.33 -17.32 2.54
C ILE A 240 -8.77 -17.06 1.14
N TYR A 241 -9.51 -16.34 0.30
CA TYR A 241 -9.08 -15.99 -1.05
C TYR A 241 -7.76 -15.19 -1.03
N LEU A 242 -7.69 -14.11 -0.25
CA LEU A 242 -6.50 -13.27 -0.13
C LEU A 242 -5.28 -14.06 0.40
N ARG A 243 -5.49 -14.94 1.39
CA ARG A 243 -4.40 -15.69 2.02
C ARG A 243 -3.90 -16.86 1.16
N TYR A 244 -4.80 -17.66 0.58
CA TYR A 244 -4.42 -18.91 -0.10
C TYR A 244 -4.28 -18.77 -1.62
N ILE A 245 -5.05 -17.90 -2.26
CA ILE A 245 -5.01 -17.72 -3.72
C ILE A 245 -4.05 -16.61 -4.09
N LEU A 246 -4.15 -15.43 -3.47
CA LEU A 246 -3.23 -14.33 -3.70
C LEU A 246 -1.93 -14.44 -2.90
N LYS A 247 -1.84 -15.39 -1.95
CA LYS A 247 -0.67 -15.65 -1.11
C LYS A 247 -0.17 -14.42 -0.33
N LEU A 248 -1.07 -13.50 0.01
CA LEU A 248 -0.71 -12.31 0.78
C LEU A 248 -0.29 -12.70 2.20
N ASP A 249 0.84 -12.14 2.66
CA ASP A 249 1.29 -12.37 4.02
C ASP A 249 0.72 -11.31 4.97
N PHE A 250 -0.17 -11.74 5.85
CA PHE A 250 -0.76 -10.93 6.92
C PHE A 250 0.05 -10.99 8.22
N GLN A 251 1.35 -11.38 8.15
CA GLN A 251 2.29 -11.40 9.28
C GLN A 251 1.74 -12.14 10.51
N GLY A 252 1.00 -13.22 10.31
CA GLY A 252 0.46 -14.03 11.40
C GLY A 252 -0.71 -13.41 12.18
N LYS A 253 -1.21 -12.21 11.81
CA LYS A 253 -2.30 -11.50 12.52
C LYS A 253 -3.72 -11.92 12.10
N ILE A 254 -3.90 -13.13 11.58
CA ILE A 254 -5.21 -13.62 11.10
C ILE A 254 -6.25 -13.66 12.23
N GLY A 255 -5.86 -14.05 13.45
CA GLY A 255 -6.75 -14.10 14.61
C GLY A 255 -7.39 -12.74 14.95
N PRO A 256 -6.61 -11.69 15.20
CA PRO A 256 -7.12 -10.34 15.38
C PRO A 256 -7.97 -9.84 14.19
N MET A 257 -7.59 -10.16 12.95
CA MET A 257 -8.36 -9.77 11.76
C MET A 257 -9.74 -10.42 11.73
N LEU A 258 -9.86 -11.71 12.05
CA LEU A 258 -11.15 -12.40 12.17
C LEU A 258 -12.03 -11.78 13.25
N LEU A 259 -11.44 -11.39 14.38
CA LEU A 259 -12.17 -10.76 15.48
C LEU A 259 -12.68 -9.36 15.09
N ILE A 260 -11.83 -8.54 14.49
CA ILE A 260 -12.21 -7.21 13.99
C ILE A 260 -13.29 -7.32 12.92
N SER A 261 -13.12 -8.26 11.97
CA SER A 261 -14.10 -8.50 10.90
C SER A 261 -15.44 -9.00 11.44
N PHE A 262 -15.45 -9.74 12.55
CA PHE A 262 -16.68 -10.17 13.22
C PHE A 262 -17.49 -8.96 13.70
N PHE A 263 -16.84 -8.05 14.43
CA PHE A 263 -17.51 -6.82 14.89
C PHE A 263 -17.85 -5.88 13.72
N GLY A 264 -16.97 -5.77 12.74
CA GLY A 264 -17.21 -4.99 11.53
C GLY A 264 -18.43 -5.47 10.75
N SER A 265 -18.58 -6.79 10.57
CA SER A 265 -19.76 -7.38 9.92
C SER A 265 -21.03 -7.21 10.73
N LEU A 266 -20.93 -7.24 12.05
CA LEU A 266 -22.09 -6.98 12.95
C LEU A 266 -22.59 -5.55 12.78
N ILE A 267 -21.68 -4.58 12.74
CA ILE A 267 -22.01 -3.16 12.51
C ILE A 267 -22.55 -2.97 11.08
N GLY A 268 -21.94 -3.60 10.09
CA GLY A 268 -22.35 -3.44 8.68
C GLY A 268 -23.76 -3.94 8.43
N VAL A 269 -24.21 -5.00 9.11
CA VAL A 269 -25.55 -5.58 8.92
C VAL A 269 -26.62 -4.90 9.78
N SER A 270 -26.26 -4.25 10.89
CA SER A 270 -27.21 -3.62 11.81
C SER A 270 -27.76 -2.30 11.29
#